data_e634e9600978801c28f55802eef3328c
#
_entry.id   e634e9600978801c28f55802eef3328c
#
_cell.length_a   1.000
_cell.length_b   1.000
_cell.length_c   1.000
_cell.angle_alpha   90.00
_cell.angle_beta   90.00
_cell.angle_gamma   90.00
#
_symmetry.space_group_name_H-M   'P 1'
#
loop_
_entity.id
_entity.type
_entity.pdbx_description
1 polymer ?
#
loop_
_entity_poly.entity_id
_entity_poly.type
_entity_poly.pdbx_seq_one_letter_code
_entity_poly.pdbx_strand_id
1 'polypeptide(L)'
;GSTYQIEAYLSDGTFLWSKDLGQGIEPGVWYSPFIAYDFNGDGKAEIALKTAPETTKRNEKGRVDSGEEYLSVWDGMTGKEIARVDWPERNDRYGNLVRQNRNQIGMAYLDGKTPYILACRGTYKLMTVDAWQLKDNKLERAWRWDGDEENPVVRSMGSHNMVCGDVDGDGKDEILLGSCMLDDNGTLLWSTGLGHPDKIYLTDIDPDRPGMEVFLCLEPWHENGRGVCVVDARTGQPVWNIGHKTFHVGDG
;
A
#
# COMPACT_ATOMS: atom_id res chain seq x y z
N GLY A 1 -22.75 -9.76 12.31
CA GLY A 1 -21.60 -10.39 11.66
C GLY A 1 -20.37 -10.24 12.52
N SER A 2 -19.37 -11.13 12.31
CA SER A 2 -18.09 -11.05 13.04
C SER A 2 -17.37 -9.73 12.74
N THR A 3 -16.69 -9.21 13.73
CA THR A 3 -15.81 -8.05 13.63
C THR A 3 -14.36 -8.50 13.38
N TYR A 4 -13.53 -7.57 12.96
CA TYR A 4 -12.11 -7.81 12.74
C TYR A 4 -11.35 -7.50 14.02
N GLN A 5 -10.63 -8.51 14.55
CA GLN A 5 -9.86 -8.37 15.78
C GLN A 5 -8.37 -8.36 15.48
N ILE A 6 -7.63 -7.58 16.24
CA ILE A 6 -6.18 -7.55 16.23
C ILE A 6 -5.66 -7.87 17.63
N GLU A 7 -4.63 -8.70 17.71
CA GLU A 7 -3.99 -9.11 18.95
C GLU A 7 -2.48 -8.88 18.87
N ALA A 8 -1.87 -8.52 19.98
CA ALA A 8 -0.42 -8.38 20.08
C ALA A 8 0.17 -9.35 21.10
N TYR A 9 1.31 -9.92 20.72
CA TYR A 9 2.08 -10.84 21.52
C TYR A 9 3.56 -10.49 21.44
N LEU A 10 4.31 -10.75 22.51
CA LEU A 10 5.78 -10.77 22.44
C LEU A 10 6.26 -12.02 21.71
N SER A 11 7.53 -12.02 21.30
CA SER A 11 8.13 -13.15 20.58
C SER A 11 8.18 -14.44 21.39
N ASP A 12 8.10 -14.36 22.72
CA ASP A 12 8.01 -15.52 23.62
C ASP A 12 6.58 -16.05 23.81
N GLY A 13 5.59 -15.45 23.13
CA GLY A 13 4.17 -15.81 23.21
C GLY A 13 3.40 -15.09 24.33
N THR A 14 4.03 -14.18 25.06
CA THR A 14 3.33 -13.40 26.10
C THR A 14 2.27 -12.50 25.45
N PHE A 15 1.01 -12.69 25.82
CA PHE A 15 -0.09 -11.86 25.37
C PHE A 15 0.02 -10.44 25.94
N LEU A 16 -0.14 -9.44 25.10
CA LEU A 16 -0.11 -8.02 25.48
C LEU A 16 -1.52 -7.44 25.56
N TRP A 17 -2.24 -7.47 24.46
CA TRP A 17 -3.59 -6.91 24.36
C TRP A 17 -4.35 -7.46 23.15
N SER A 18 -5.67 -7.26 23.15
CA SER A 18 -6.57 -7.54 22.04
C SER A 18 -7.53 -6.38 21.85
N LYS A 19 -7.86 -6.06 20.60
CA LYS A 19 -8.84 -5.03 20.24
C LYS A 19 -9.73 -5.49 19.10
N ASP A 20 -11.01 -5.17 19.23
CA ASP A 20 -12.01 -5.29 18.18
C ASP A 20 -12.03 -4.00 17.36
N LEU A 21 -11.83 -4.08 16.05
CA LEU A 21 -11.84 -2.93 15.15
C LEU A 21 -13.26 -2.48 14.76
N GLY A 22 -14.28 -3.19 15.24
CA GLY A 22 -15.68 -2.82 15.07
C GLY A 22 -16.26 -3.08 13.68
N GLN A 23 -17.49 -2.62 13.51
CA GLN A 23 -18.25 -2.78 12.27
C GLN A 23 -17.81 -1.84 11.14
N GLY A 24 -17.09 -0.76 11.46
CA GLY A 24 -16.57 0.19 10.49
C GLY A 24 -15.35 -0.30 9.70
N ILE A 25 -14.83 -1.49 10.03
CA ILE A 25 -13.67 -2.10 9.35
C ILE A 25 -14.10 -3.38 8.66
N GLU A 26 -13.92 -3.46 7.34
CA GLU A 26 -14.17 -4.68 6.58
C GLU A 26 -13.04 -5.69 6.80
N PRO A 27 -13.34 -6.96 7.14
CA PRO A 27 -12.32 -7.99 7.27
C PRO A 27 -11.65 -8.29 5.93
N GLY A 28 -10.35 -8.46 5.95
CA GLY A 28 -9.54 -8.87 4.79
C GLY A 28 -8.39 -7.92 4.49
N VAL A 29 -7.28 -8.50 4.05
CA VAL A 29 -6.01 -7.79 3.79
C VAL A 29 -6.14 -6.63 2.80
N TRP A 30 -7.07 -6.70 1.86
CA TRP A 30 -7.28 -5.65 0.87
C TRP A 30 -8.15 -4.49 1.36
N TYR A 31 -8.80 -4.62 2.53
CA TYR A 31 -9.73 -3.63 3.05
C TYR A 31 -9.22 -2.96 4.31
N SER A 32 -8.47 -3.71 5.13
CA SER A 32 -8.05 -3.30 6.47
C SER A 32 -6.57 -3.62 6.68
N PRO A 33 -5.68 -2.93 5.93
CA PRO A 33 -4.25 -3.15 6.03
C PRO A 33 -3.73 -2.62 7.37
N PHE A 34 -2.65 -3.26 7.86
CA PHE A 34 -1.84 -2.75 8.97
C PHE A 34 -0.38 -3.11 8.78
N ILE A 35 0.49 -2.37 9.46
CA ILE A 35 1.93 -2.63 9.49
C ILE A 35 2.46 -2.33 10.90
N ALA A 36 3.37 -3.16 11.39
CA ALA A 36 4.07 -2.94 12.66
C ALA A 36 5.52 -2.59 12.38
N TYR A 37 5.96 -1.45 12.87
CA TYR A 37 7.33 -0.96 12.73
C TYR A 37 7.65 0.07 13.81
N ASP A 38 8.92 0.27 14.12
CA ASP A 38 9.40 1.35 15.01
C ASP A 38 9.39 2.68 14.23
N PHE A 39 8.23 3.38 14.26
CA PHE A 39 8.05 4.62 13.53
C PHE A 39 8.59 5.86 14.24
N ASN A 40 8.83 5.77 15.55
CA ASN A 40 9.32 6.88 16.36
C ASN A 40 10.79 6.76 16.76
N GLY A 41 11.43 5.60 16.50
CA GLY A 41 12.85 5.35 16.76
C GLY A 41 13.18 5.04 18.23
N ASP A 42 12.20 4.57 19.02
CA ASP A 42 12.40 4.26 20.45
C ASP A 42 12.80 2.80 20.73
N GLY A 43 12.90 1.98 19.68
CA GLY A 43 13.23 0.56 19.75
C GLY A 43 12.04 -0.36 20.02
N LYS A 44 10.82 0.15 19.98
CA LYS A 44 9.56 -0.61 20.07
C LYS A 44 8.69 -0.34 18.86
N ALA A 45 7.97 -1.36 18.41
CA ALA A 45 7.10 -1.17 17.27
C ALA A 45 5.81 -0.45 17.65
N GLU A 46 5.40 0.49 16.83
CA GLU A 46 4.03 0.96 16.72
C GLU A 46 3.27 0.10 15.69
N ILE A 47 1.96 0.22 15.70
CA ILE A 47 1.09 -0.39 14.70
C ILE A 47 0.37 0.75 13.97
N ALA A 48 0.68 0.92 12.70
CA ALA A 48 -0.07 1.78 11.80
C ALA A 48 -1.16 0.97 11.11
N LEU A 49 -2.41 1.41 11.21
CA LEU A 49 -3.55 0.67 10.70
C LEU A 49 -4.71 1.58 10.31
N LYS A 50 -5.60 1.03 9.48
CA LYS A 50 -6.86 1.68 9.16
C LYS A 50 -7.86 1.45 10.29
N THR A 51 -8.48 2.53 10.77
CA THR A 51 -9.54 2.50 11.80
C THR A 51 -10.78 3.27 11.36
N ALA A 52 -11.87 3.15 12.11
CA ALA A 52 -13.11 3.88 11.92
C ALA A 52 -13.80 4.13 13.27
N PRO A 53 -14.72 5.12 13.37
CA PRO A 53 -15.52 5.30 14.58
C PRO A 53 -16.38 4.06 14.87
N GLU A 54 -16.63 3.78 16.15
CA GLU A 54 -17.52 2.70 16.60
C GLU A 54 -18.96 2.84 16.06
N THR A 55 -19.36 4.06 15.72
CA THR A 55 -20.67 4.38 15.14
C THR A 55 -20.80 3.95 13.69
N THR A 56 -19.69 3.76 12.97
CA THR A 56 -19.67 3.32 11.57
C THR A 56 -20.14 1.86 11.49
N LYS A 57 -21.05 1.59 10.55
CA LYS A 57 -21.63 0.25 10.35
C LYS A 57 -21.40 -0.22 8.92
N ARG A 58 -21.34 -1.53 8.75
CA ARG A 58 -21.46 -2.17 7.44
C ARG A 58 -22.92 -2.21 7.01
N ASN A 59 -23.13 -2.06 5.72
CA ASN A 59 -24.45 -2.25 5.10
C ASN A 59 -24.87 -3.74 5.10
N GLU A 60 -26.06 -4.04 4.57
CA GLU A 60 -26.60 -5.41 4.51
C GLU A 60 -25.72 -6.39 3.71
N LYS A 61 -24.88 -5.87 2.80
CA LYS A 61 -23.90 -6.65 2.02
C LYS A 61 -22.55 -6.82 2.73
N GLY A 62 -22.44 -6.37 3.98
CA GLY A 62 -21.22 -6.47 4.77
C GLY A 62 -20.13 -5.46 4.37
N ARG A 63 -20.48 -4.39 3.64
CA ARG A 63 -19.56 -3.36 3.15
C ARG A 63 -19.72 -2.05 3.91
N VAL A 64 -18.61 -1.33 4.07
CA VAL A 64 -18.61 0.04 4.58
C VAL A 64 -18.78 0.98 3.37
N ASP A 65 -19.92 1.64 3.27
CA ASP A 65 -20.27 2.53 2.15
C ASP A 65 -20.24 4.01 2.53
N SER A 66 -20.14 4.32 3.82
CA SER A 66 -20.10 5.69 4.35
C SER A 66 -19.44 5.73 5.72
N GLY A 67 -19.17 6.93 6.19
CA GLY A 67 -18.55 7.19 7.49
C GLY A 67 -17.06 7.55 7.37
N GLU A 68 -16.54 8.08 8.47
CA GLU A 68 -15.15 8.48 8.59
C GLU A 68 -14.23 7.26 8.64
N GLU A 69 -13.05 7.41 8.10
CA GLU A 69 -11.99 6.41 8.08
C GLU A 69 -10.67 7.09 8.43
N TYR A 70 -9.84 6.42 9.22
CA TYR A 70 -8.61 7.01 9.74
C TYR A 70 -7.39 6.13 9.47
N LEU A 71 -6.24 6.77 9.33
CA LEU A 71 -4.95 6.18 9.64
C LEU A 71 -4.69 6.43 11.12
N SER A 72 -4.66 5.39 11.92
CA SER A 72 -4.28 5.44 13.32
C SER A 72 -2.92 4.80 13.54
N VAL A 73 -2.16 5.35 14.48
CA VAL A 73 -0.92 4.74 14.98
C VAL A 73 -1.13 4.40 16.44
N TRP A 74 -0.92 3.15 16.81
CA TRP A 74 -1.05 2.64 18.16
C TRP A 74 0.30 2.18 18.71
N ASP A 75 0.54 2.44 19.99
CA ASP A 75 1.66 1.86 20.74
C ASP A 75 1.56 0.33 20.74
N GLY A 76 2.58 -0.34 20.25
CA GLY A 76 2.57 -1.79 20.07
C GLY A 76 2.52 -2.57 21.38
N MET A 77 3.06 -2.01 22.46
CA MET A 77 3.08 -2.66 23.78
C MET A 77 1.74 -2.57 24.51
N THR A 78 0.98 -1.50 24.27
CA THR A 78 -0.25 -1.21 25.05
C THR A 78 -1.51 -1.18 24.21
N GLY A 79 -1.41 -1.10 22.90
CA GLY A 79 -2.53 -0.88 21.98
C GLY A 79 -3.21 0.48 22.12
N LYS A 80 -2.61 1.45 22.81
CA LYS A 80 -3.17 2.80 22.94
C LYS A 80 -2.87 3.60 21.68
N GLU A 81 -3.87 4.35 21.22
CA GLU A 81 -3.68 5.27 20.10
C GLU A 81 -2.74 6.40 20.49
N ILE A 82 -1.72 6.62 19.64
CA ILE A 82 -0.71 7.68 19.77
C ILE A 82 -1.09 8.87 18.88
N ALA A 83 -1.49 8.58 17.63
CA ALA A 83 -1.79 9.59 16.62
C ALA A 83 -2.87 9.10 15.67
N ARG A 84 -3.59 10.05 15.05
CA ARG A 84 -4.64 9.78 14.07
C ARG A 84 -4.74 10.91 13.07
N VAL A 85 -4.99 10.56 11.80
CA VAL A 85 -5.37 11.45 10.70
C VAL A 85 -6.41 10.78 9.83
N ASP A 86 -7.04 11.53 8.93
CA ASP A 86 -8.00 10.97 7.99
C ASP A 86 -7.29 10.05 6.98
N TRP A 87 -7.92 8.92 6.69
CA TRP A 87 -7.55 8.04 5.57
C TRP A 87 -7.89 8.73 4.24
N PRO A 88 -7.17 8.47 3.12
CA PRO A 88 -7.57 9.02 1.83
C PRO A 88 -9.06 8.85 1.54
N GLU A 89 -9.76 9.96 1.22
CA GLU A 89 -11.21 10.03 1.15
C GLU A 89 -11.79 9.07 0.10
N ARG A 90 -12.87 8.38 0.46
CA ARG A 90 -13.65 7.53 -0.45
C ARG A 90 -14.45 8.37 -1.44
N ASN A 91 -14.37 8.06 -2.74
CA ASN A 91 -15.17 8.71 -3.78
C ASN A 91 -15.31 7.84 -5.04
N ASP A 92 -16.15 8.25 -5.96
CA ASP A 92 -16.49 7.49 -7.16
C ASP A 92 -15.36 7.37 -8.20
N ARG A 93 -14.30 8.18 -8.10
CA ARG A 93 -13.13 8.08 -8.98
C ARG A 93 -12.42 6.72 -8.85
N TYR A 94 -12.51 6.07 -7.68
CA TYR A 94 -11.97 4.72 -7.46
C TYR A 94 -12.82 3.61 -8.10
N GLY A 95 -14.04 3.90 -8.56
CA GLY A 95 -14.98 2.95 -9.16
C GLY A 95 -16.09 2.54 -8.21
N ASN A 96 -16.57 1.29 -8.30
CA ASN A 96 -17.63 0.81 -7.43
C ASN A 96 -17.17 0.63 -5.98
N LEU A 97 -18.11 0.42 -5.04
CA LEU A 97 -17.86 0.36 -3.61
C LEU A 97 -16.75 -0.65 -3.21
N VAL A 98 -16.70 -1.81 -3.85
CA VAL A 98 -15.64 -2.80 -3.58
C VAL A 98 -14.25 -2.24 -3.94
N ARG A 99 -14.15 -1.50 -5.02
CA ARG A 99 -12.90 -0.86 -5.48
C ARG A 99 -12.52 0.34 -4.64
N GLN A 100 -13.52 1.13 -4.19
CA GLN A 100 -13.33 2.25 -3.26
C GLN A 100 -12.76 1.79 -1.91
N ASN A 101 -13.04 0.55 -1.51
CA ASN A 101 -12.56 -0.03 -0.26
C ASN A 101 -11.25 -0.82 -0.40
N ARG A 102 -10.58 -0.78 -1.57
CA ARG A 102 -9.23 -1.32 -1.72
C ARG A 102 -8.23 -0.35 -1.11
N ASN A 103 -7.50 -0.82 -0.10
CA ASN A 103 -6.54 -0.05 0.66
C ASN A 103 -5.23 -0.82 0.79
N GLN A 104 -4.14 -0.08 0.86
CA GLN A 104 -2.82 -0.63 1.15
C GLN A 104 -2.14 0.26 2.19
N ILE A 105 -1.21 -0.30 2.92
CA ILE A 105 -0.32 0.43 3.82
C ILE A 105 1.10 -0.06 3.57
N GLY A 106 2.05 0.85 3.57
CA GLY A 106 3.46 0.56 3.40
C GLY A 106 4.32 1.38 4.33
N MET A 107 5.61 1.10 4.31
CA MET A 107 6.64 1.85 4.99
C MET A 107 7.81 2.08 4.03
N ALA A 108 8.37 3.30 4.05
CA ALA A 108 9.51 3.69 3.24
C ALA A 108 10.41 4.68 3.98
N TYR A 109 11.69 4.65 3.69
CA TYR A 109 12.67 5.64 4.14
C TYR A 109 12.81 6.77 3.11
N LEU A 110 11.82 7.66 3.04
CA LEU A 110 11.75 8.73 2.02
C LEU A 110 12.81 9.82 2.16
N ASP A 111 13.48 9.88 3.29
CA ASP A 111 14.62 10.78 3.54
C ASP A 111 15.92 9.99 3.80
N GLY A 112 15.90 8.67 3.59
CA GLY A 112 17.01 7.76 3.84
C GLY A 112 17.31 7.50 5.32
N LYS A 113 16.47 7.96 6.24
CA LYS A 113 16.74 7.89 7.70
C LYS A 113 15.53 7.57 8.55
N THR A 114 14.38 8.18 8.19
CA THR A 114 13.17 8.14 9.00
C THR A 114 12.14 7.25 8.31
N PRO A 115 11.47 6.33 9.03
CA PRO A 115 10.39 5.55 8.46
C PRO A 115 9.14 6.39 8.28
N TYR A 116 8.60 6.41 7.07
CA TYR A 116 7.32 7.04 6.74
C TYR A 116 6.24 5.99 6.58
N ILE A 117 5.02 6.33 6.96
CA ILE A 117 3.83 5.50 6.76
C ILE A 117 3.19 5.93 5.44
N LEU A 118 2.94 4.98 4.55
CA LEU A 118 2.27 5.20 3.27
C LEU A 118 0.84 4.67 3.35
N ALA A 119 -0.16 5.56 3.29
CA ALA A 119 -1.56 5.19 3.26
C ALA A 119 -2.09 5.31 1.82
N CYS A 120 -2.43 4.16 1.22
CA CYS A 120 -2.89 4.09 -0.16
C CYS A 120 -4.36 3.66 -0.25
N ARG A 121 -5.13 4.35 -1.09
CA ARG A 121 -6.45 3.93 -1.53
C ARG A 121 -6.49 3.72 -3.04
N GLY A 122 -7.15 2.65 -3.45
CA GLY A 122 -7.37 2.32 -4.86
C GLY A 122 -6.35 1.33 -5.41
N THR A 123 -6.73 0.69 -6.53
CA THR A 123 -5.93 -0.33 -7.21
C THR A 123 -6.31 -0.37 -8.69
N TYR A 124 -7.62 -0.53 -9.00
CA TYR A 124 -8.12 -0.83 -10.35
C TYR A 124 -8.53 0.39 -11.17
N LYS A 125 -8.59 1.56 -10.56
CA LYS A 125 -8.97 2.84 -11.17
C LYS A 125 -8.01 3.91 -10.68
N LEU A 126 -8.52 4.97 -10.05
CA LEU A 126 -7.70 5.92 -9.33
C LEU A 126 -6.88 5.20 -8.26
N MET A 127 -5.68 5.68 -8.03
CA MET A 127 -4.85 5.40 -6.86
C MET A 127 -4.42 6.72 -6.24
N THR A 128 -4.41 6.79 -4.92
CA THR A 128 -3.82 7.90 -4.16
C THR A 128 -2.92 7.35 -3.08
N VAL A 129 -1.86 8.07 -2.77
CA VAL A 129 -0.92 7.74 -1.69
C VAL A 129 -0.67 8.99 -0.87
N ASP A 130 -0.85 8.90 0.43
CA ASP A 130 -0.42 9.90 1.41
C ASP A 130 0.79 9.36 2.18
N ALA A 131 1.89 10.12 2.22
CA ALA A 131 3.06 9.80 3.02
C ALA A 131 3.04 10.60 4.32
N TRP A 132 3.21 9.90 5.45
CA TRP A 132 3.11 10.46 6.79
C TRP A 132 4.33 10.11 7.63
N GLN A 133 4.85 11.08 8.37
CA GLN A 133 5.88 10.88 9.39
C GLN A 133 5.24 10.94 10.78
N LEU A 134 5.57 9.97 11.65
CA LEU A 134 5.24 10.05 13.08
C LEU A 134 6.31 10.85 13.79
N LYS A 135 5.96 12.04 14.29
CA LYS A 135 6.85 12.94 15.00
C LYS A 135 6.17 13.54 16.21
N ASP A 136 6.80 13.46 17.37
CA ASP A 136 6.25 13.98 18.63
C ASP A 136 4.79 13.54 18.89
N ASN A 137 4.49 12.26 18.62
CA ASN A 137 3.14 11.67 18.71
C ASN A 137 2.09 12.35 17.80
N LYS A 138 2.52 12.88 16.66
CA LYS A 138 1.65 13.46 15.62
C LYS A 138 2.03 12.91 14.26
N LEU A 139 1.05 12.80 13.38
CA LEU A 139 1.28 12.47 11.98
C LEU A 139 1.37 13.77 11.17
N GLU A 140 2.55 14.02 10.59
CA GLU A 140 2.81 15.12 9.68
C GLU A 140 2.85 14.58 8.25
N ARG A 141 2.03 15.15 7.34
CA ARG A 141 2.01 14.71 5.94
C ARG A 141 3.18 15.31 5.19
N ALA A 142 4.04 14.44 4.63
CA ALA A 142 5.13 14.86 3.79
C ALA A 142 4.63 15.28 2.41
N TRP A 143 3.82 14.42 1.78
CA TRP A 143 3.22 14.68 0.47
C TRP A 143 1.96 13.83 0.26
N ARG A 144 1.22 14.17 -0.80
CA ARG A 144 0.13 13.39 -1.34
C ARG A 144 0.32 13.23 -2.85
N TRP A 145 0.13 12.03 -3.34
CA TRP A 145 0.05 11.73 -4.76
C TRP A 145 -1.37 11.31 -5.15
N ASP A 146 -1.84 11.81 -6.32
CA ASP A 146 -3.13 11.46 -6.92
C ASP A 146 -2.89 11.14 -8.39
N GLY A 147 -3.15 9.90 -8.81
CA GLY A 147 -2.89 9.43 -10.17
C GLY A 147 -3.70 10.14 -11.25
N ASP A 148 -4.79 10.84 -10.91
CA ASP A 148 -5.56 11.67 -11.85
C ASP A 148 -4.90 13.03 -12.11
N GLU A 149 -3.99 13.47 -11.25
CA GLU A 149 -3.24 14.74 -11.42
C GLU A 149 -1.99 14.55 -12.29
N GLU A 150 -1.64 13.31 -12.64
CA GLU A 150 -0.54 13.01 -13.55
C GLU A 150 -0.87 13.33 -15.02
N ASN A 151 0.17 13.58 -15.82
CA ASN A 151 0.05 13.79 -17.26
C ASN A 151 1.08 12.93 -18.03
N PRO A 152 0.66 11.81 -18.65
CA PRO A 152 -0.73 11.31 -18.74
C PRO A 152 -1.27 10.78 -17.42
N VAL A 153 -2.59 10.79 -17.25
CA VAL A 153 -3.29 10.24 -16.08
C VAL A 153 -2.90 8.77 -15.84
N VAL A 154 -2.58 8.44 -14.59
CA VAL A 154 -2.19 7.09 -14.18
C VAL A 154 -3.33 6.39 -13.47
N ARG A 155 -3.97 5.45 -14.16
CA ARG A 155 -5.05 4.63 -13.61
C ARG A 155 -4.84 3.15 -13.91
N SER A 156 -5.42 2.31 -13.07
CA SER A 156 -5.43 0.84 -13.26
C SER A 156 -4.05 0.19 -13.23
N MET A 157 -3.04 0.84 -12.66
CA MET A 157 -1.66 0.33 -12.58
C MET A 157 -1.34 -0.29 -11.21
N GLY A 158 -2.24 -0.18 -10.23
CA GLY A 158 -1.98 -0.67 -8.87
C GLY A 158 -1.99 -2.20 -8.76
N SER A 159 -1.24 -2.74 -7.80
CA SER A 159 -1.25 -4.14 -7.40
C SER A 159 -2.06 -4.33 -6.11
N HIS A 160 -2.03 -5.54 -5.54
CA HIS A 160 -2.61 -5.86 -4.23
C HIS A 160 -1.66 -5.63 -3.06
N ASN A 161 -0.42 -5.34 -3.33
CA ASN A 161 0.61 -5.00 -2.35
C ASN A 161 1.43 -3.81 -2.85
N MET A 162 2.11 -3.17 -1.91
CA MET A 162 3.07 -2.09 -2.13
C MET A 162 4.45 -2.61 -1.72
N VAL A 163 5.47 -2.25 -2.47
CA VAL A 163 6.86 -2.59 -2.16
C VAL A 163 7.70 -1.32 -2.26
N CYS A 164 8.57 -1.10 -1.28
CA CYS A 164 9.46 0.05 -1.26
C CYS A 164 10.93 -0.39 -1.25
N GLY A 165 11.79 0.40 -1.85
CA GLY A 165 13.23 0.17 -1.89
C GLY A 165 13.96 1.19 -2.72
N ASP A 166 15.22 1.45 -2.39
CA ASP A 166 16.13 2.36 -3.10
C ASP A 166 16.52 1.74 -4.46
N VAL A 167 15.87 2.18 -5.54
CA VAL A 167 16.10 1.62 -6.88
C VAL A 167 17.10 2.43 -7.72
N ASP A 168 17.40 3.65 -7.31
CA ASP A 168 18.30 4.53 -8.06
C ASP A 168 19.64 4.81 -7.36
N GLY A 169 19.77 4.36 -6.10
CA GLY A 169 21.01 4.42 -5.32
C GLY A 169 21.24 5.76 -4.62
N ASP A 170 20.19 6.56 -4.42
CA ASP A 170 20.28 7.85 -3.73
C ASP A 170 20.18 7.73 -2.19
N GLY A 171 19.89 6.51 -1.70
CA GLY A 171 19.76 6.18 -0.28
C GLY A 171 18.37 6.41 0.28
N LYS A 172 17.36 6.65 -0.56
CA LYS A 172 15.95 6.77 -0.19
C LYS A 172 15.12 5.73 -0.95
N ASP A 173 13.96 5.43 -0.41
CA ASP A 173 13.10 4.40 -1.00
C ASP A 173 12.11 4.99 -2.01
N GLU A 174 12.03 4.36 -3.19
CA GLU A 174 10.94 4.50 -4.14
C GLU A 174 9.77 3.59 -3.77
N ILE A 175 8.60 3.92 -4.29
CA ILE A 175 7.35 3.23 -3.96
C ILE A 175 6.77 2.55 -5.21
N LEU A 176 6.89 1.23 -5.25
CA LEU A 176 6.29 0.40 -6.29
C LEU A 176 4.82 0.12 -5.93
N LEU A 177 3.89 0.69 -6.70
CA LEU A 177 2.45 0.50 -6.51
C LEU A 177 1.87 -0.65 -7.34
N GLY A 178 2.58 -1.06 -8.37
CA GLY A 178 2.17 -2.08 -9.32
C GLY A 178 2.93 -1.93 -10.64
N SER A 179 2.23 -1.61 -11.72
CA SER A 179 2.83 -1.28 -13.02
C SER A 179 3.27 0.19 -13.11
N CYS A 180 3.46 0.84 -11.98
CA CYS A 180 3.99 2.19 -11.85
C CYS A 180 4.77 2.36 -10.55
N MET A 181 5.66 3.32 -10.49
CA MET A 181 6.54 3.63 -9.37
C MET A 181 6.57 5.12 -9.11
N LEU A 182 6.56 5.48 -7.84
CA LEU A 182 6.76 6.86 -7.37
C LEU A 182 8.17 7.00 -6.80
N ASP A 183 8.71 8.18 -6.93
CA ASP A 183 9.93 8.65 -6.29
C ASP A 183 9.70 8.96 -4.80
N ASP A 184 10.75 9.05 -4.00
CA ASP A 184 10.75 9.39 -2.57
C ASP A 184 9.95 10.66 -2.24
N ASN A 185 9.97 11.62 -3.16
CA ASN A 185 9.28 12.91 -3.04
C ASN A 185 7.80 12.89 -3.48
N GLY A 186 7.28 11.71 -3.88
CA GLY A 186 5.90 11.53 -4.32
C GLY A 186 5.64 11.89 -5.79
N THR A 187 6.67 12.09 -6.61
CA THR A 187 6.50 12.27 -8.06
C THR A 187 6.47 10.92 -8.78
N LEU A 188 5.78 10.84 -9.91
CA LEU A 188 5.76 9.64 -10.73
C LEU A 188 7.12 9.45 -11.43
N LEU A 189 7.83 8.35 -11.16
CA LEU A 189 9.03 8.00 -11.90
C LEU A 189 8.69 7.39 -13.25
N TRP A 190 7.81 6.39 -13.26
CA TRP A 190 7.38 5.74 -14.50
C TRP A 190 6.05 5.01 -14.33
N SER A 191 5.39 4.78 -15.47
CA SER A 191 4.25 3.89 -15.61
C SER A 191 4.41 3.08 -16.88
N THR A 192 4.29 1.76 -16.79
CA THR A 192 4.46 0.87 -17.95
C THR A 192 3.25 0.88 -18.89
N GLY A 193 2.07 1.33 -18.42
CA GLY A 193 0.82 1.21 -19.16
C GLY A 193 0.30 -0.22 -19.33
N LEU A 194 0.90 -1.21 -18.66
CA LEU A 194 0.54 -2.64 -18.82
C LEU A 194 -0.71 -3.05 -18.03
N GLY A 195 -1.20 -2.19 -17.12
CA GLY A 195 -2.38 -2.46 -16.32
C GLY A 195 -2.06 -3.09 -14.96
N HIS A 196 -3.12 -3.55 -14.29
CA HIS A 196 -3.08 -4.10 -12.94
C HIS A 196 -2.35 -5.45 -12.89
N PRO A 197 -1.27 -5.58 -12.09
CA PRO A 197 -0.67 -6.86 -11.76
C PRO A 197 -1.29 -7.43 -10.47
N ASP A 198 -1.58 -8.72 -10.46
CA ASP A 198 -1.97 -9.45 -9.25
C ASP A 198 -0.85 -9.47 -8.20
N LYS A 199 0.38 -9.65 -8.68
CA LYS A 199 1.59 -9.74 -7.83
C LYS A 199 2.72 -8.93 -8.42
N ILE A 200 3.51 -8.37 -7.51
CA ILE A 200 4.73 -7.62 -7.82
C ILE A 200 5.85 -8.04 -6.88
N TYR A 201 7.06 -8.06 -7.41
CA TYR A 201 8.29 -8.27 -6.64
C TYR A 201 9.33 -7.26 -7.09
N LEU A 202 10.07 -6.72 -6.14
CA LEU A 202 11.19 -5.81 -6.37
C LEU A 202 12.45 -6.44 -5.76
N THR A 203 13.39 -6.80 -6.60
CA THR A 203 14.66 -7.42 -6.17
C THR A 203 15.65 -7.44 -7.33
N ASP A 204 16.91 -7.75 -7.06
CA ASP A 204 17.91 -8.10 -8.06
C ASP A 204 17.57 -9.52 -8.58
N ILE A 205 16.93 -9.58 -9.76
CA ILE A 205 16.50 -10.83 -10.42
C ILE A 205 17.59 -11.33 -11.35
N ASP A 206 18.27 -10.42 -12.04
CA ASP A 206 19.34 -10.72 -13.00
C ASP A 206 20.67 -10.11 -12.52
N PRO A 207 21.48 -10.88 -11.77
CA PRO A 207 22.71 -10.36 -11.17
C PRO A 207 23.79 -9.95 -12.19
N ASP A 208 23.60 -10.26 -13.48
CA ASP A 208 24.47 -9.80 -14.56
C ASP A 208 24.09 -8.38 -15.04
N ARG A 209 22.96 -7.84 -14.57
CA ARG A 209 22.50 -6.47 -14.82
C ARG A 209 22.72 -5.62 -13.57
N PRO A 210 23.19 -4.36 -13.70
CA PRO A 210 23.27 -3.48 -12.54
C PRO A 210 21.88 -2.98 -12.12
N GLY A 211 21.59 -3.00 -10.81
CA GLY A 211 20.36 -2.50 -10.22
C GLY A 211 19.36 -3.59 -9.88
N MET A 212 18.13 -3.18 -9.64
CA MET A 212 17.02 -4.08 -9.34
C MET A 212 16.03 -4.16 -10.51
N GLU A 213 15.26 -5.22 -10.54
CA GLU A 213 14.15 -5.42 -11.45
C GLU A 213 12.83 -5.50 -10.69
N VAL A 214 11.76 -5.22 -11.41
CA VAL A 214 10.39 -5.47 -11.01
C VAL A 214 9.81 -6.63 -11.79
N PHE A 215 9.35 -7.66 -11.08
CA PHE A 215 8.61 -8.77 -11.67
C PHE A 215 7.12 -8.49 -11.54
N LEU A 216 6.37 -8.58 -12.64
CA LEU A 216 4.95 -8.29 -12.74
C LEU A 216 4.17 -9.52 -13.22
N CYS A 217 3.16 -9.93 -12.46
CA CYS A 217 2.16 -10.93 -12.87
C CYS A 217 0.88 -10.20 -13.26
N LEU A 218 0.68 -9.95 -14.55
CA LEU A 218 -0.42 -9.12 -15.06
C LEU A 218 -1.70 -9.93 -15.21
N GLU A 219 -2.84 -9.32 -14.83
CA GLU A 219 -4.16 -9.91 -15.09
C GLU A 219 -4.49 -10.00 -16.60
N PRO A 220 -5.23 -11.03 -17.03
CA PRO A 220 -5.50 -11.29 -18.45
C PRO A 220 -6.41 -10.28 -19.15
N TRP A 221 -7.09 -9.41 -18.37
CA TRP A 221 -8.10 -8.45 -18.88
C TRP A 221 -7.49 -7.25 -19.59
N HIS A 222 -6.20 -6.98 -19.40
CA HIS A 222 -5.56 -5.82 -20.00
C HIS A 222 -5.14 -6.12 -21.44
N GLU A 223 -5.57 -5.28 -22.38
CA GLU A 223 -5.24 -5.47 -23.83
C GLU A 223 -3.73 -5.52 -24.07
N ASN A 224 -2.97 -4.72 -23.33
CA ASN A 224 -1.51 -4.67 -23.39
C ASN A 224 -0.84 -5.66 -22.43
N GLY A 225 -1.62 -6.49 -21.73
CA GLY A 225 -1.10 -7.47 -20.78
C GLY A 225 -0.18 -8.47 -21.44
N ARG A 226 1.01 -8.60 -20.89
CA ARG A 226 2.05 -9.53 -21.37
C ARG A 226 2.17 -10.76 -20.48
N GLY A 227 1.17 -11.01 -19.63
CA GLY A 227 1.17 -12.10 -18.66
C GLY A 227 2.19 -11.85 -17.57
N VAL A 228 3.33 -12.53 -17.65
CA VAL A 228 4.47 -12.30 -16.76
C VAL A 228 5.52 -11.46 -17.48
N CYS A 229 6.04 -10.44 -16.83
CA CYS A 229 7.14 -9.64 -17.36
C CYS A 229 8.07 -9.13 -16.27
N VAL A 230 9.29 -8.82 -16.67
CA VAL A 230 10.31 -8.17 -15.85
C VAL A 230 10.62 -6.82 -16.48
N VAL A 231 10.66 -5.78 -15.67
CA VAL A 231 11.07 -4.45 -16.08
C VAL A 231 12.22 -3.96 -15.20
N ASP A 232 13.05 -3.11 -15.74
CA ASP A 232 14.09 -2.42 -14.99
C ASP A 232 13.42 -1.51 -13.92
N ALA A 233 13.82 -1.64 -12.66
CA ALA A 233 13.15 -0.98 -11.55
C ALA A 233 13.31 0.55 -11.58
N ARG A 234 14.43 1.05 -12.07
CA ARG A 234 14.72 2.48 -12.14
C ARG A 234 13.94 3.20 -13.24
N THR A 235 13.68 2.49 -14.37
CA THR A 235 13.18 3.13 -15.59
C THR A 235 11.83 2.62 -16.07
N GLY A 236 11.34 1.48 -15.54
CA GLY A 236 10.13 0.80 -16.02
C GLY A 236 10.28 0.18 -17.42
N GLN A 237 11.49 0.19 -18.00
CA GLN A 237 11.72 -0.36 -19.33
C GLN A 237 11.69 -1.88 -19.33
N PRO A 238 11.05 -2.51 -20.34
CA PRO A 238 10.98 -3.97 -20.42
C PRO A 238 12.37 -4.61 -20.53
N VAL A 239 12.63 -5.57 -19.66
CA VAL A 239 13.80 -6.46 -19.72
C VAL A 239 13.41 -7.77 -20.40
N TRP A 240 12.30 -8.35 -19.97
CA TRP A 240 11.84 -9.65 -20.43
C TRP A 240 10.31 -9.80 -20.26
N ASN A 241 9.69 -10.65 -21.10
CA ASN A 241 8.29 -11.08 -20.92
C ASN A 241 8.05 -12.41 -21.65
N ILE A 242 6.98 -13.12 -21.27
CA ILE A 242 6.64 -14.41 -21.89
C ILE A 242 5.92 -14.29 -23.24
N GLY A 243 5.61 -13.07 -23.70
CA GLY A 243 5.06 -12.80 -25.03
C GLY A 243 3.57 -13.12 -25.22
N HIS A 244 2.87 -13.60 -24.19
CA HIS A 244 1.44 -13.92 -24.25
C HIS A 244 0.75 -13.64 -22.91
N LYS A 245 -0.58 -13.52 -22.93
CA LYS A 245 -1.41 -13.36 -21.73
C LYS A 245 -1.43 -14.65 -20.92
N THR A 246 -1.43 -14.51 -19.60
CA THR A 246 -1.68 -15.62 -18.67
C THR A 246 -3.02 -15.40 -17.96
N PHE A 247 -3.54 -16.46 -17.34
CA PHE A 247 -4.55 -16.30 -16.27
C PHE A 247 -3.86 -15.75 -15.02
N HIS A 248 -4.63 -15.55 -13.93
CA HIS A 248 -4.05 -15.18 -12.64
C HIS A 248 -2.85 -16.07 -12.33
N VAL A 249 -1.68 -15.47 -12.30
CA VAL A 249 -0.44 -16.12 -11.89
C VAL A 249 -0.20 -15.61 -10.47
N GLY A 250 -0.43 -16.49 -9.51
CA GLY A 250 -0.18 -16.21 -8.11
C GLY A 250 1.25 -16.50 -7.70
N ASP A 251 1.45 -16.62 -6.41
CA ASP A 251 2.72 -17.08 -5.85
C ASP A 251 2.97 -18.51 -6.33
N GLY A 252 4.04 -18.70 -7.05
CA GLY A 252 4.58 -19.99 -7.46
C GLY A 252 5.66 -20.45 -6.52
#